data_4d71886ef30f61d83bfe00ea0b2804b1
#
_entry.id   4d71886ef30f61d83bfe00ea0b2804b1
#
_cell.length_a   1.000
_cell.length_b   1.000
_cell.length_c   1.000
_cell.angle_alpha   90.00
_cell.angle_beta   90.00
_cell.angle_gamma   90.00
#
_symmetry.space_group_name_H-M   'P 1'
#
loop_
_entity.id
_entity.type
_entity.pdbx_description
1 polymer ?
#
loop_
_entity_poly.entity_id
_entity_poly.type
_entity_poly.pdbx_seq_one_letter_code
_entity_poly.pdbx_strand_id
1 'polypeptide(L)'
;ITRCLVGSEMCIRDSSHRGLELGSPVDGAEEVDGQALLALSHIPDQPGIAARLFETLSNAGINVDLIIQATHQGSSNDITFTVAETDLDLARQVSQSVLDELGGELAAERGLTKLSIRGAGIMGRPGIAANLFNSLSQQGINLRLIATSEVKVSCVIASTTGRKALNAVRDAFDVADTQVLVNPPLNPDDQPEVRGVALDRDQVQLSVRHIPDRPGTAAALCSALADNSISLDAIVQSERQHHDGSRDISFILRKDDRSRADVALAPLLAQWPGASLEDGEAIARVSAVGAGMRTTPGTAGRMFRALADAGINIGLIATSEIRTSCVVAENDGIKALQVVHAGFGLGGSDLHVAHGSELPMDENANGSQA
;
A
#
# COMPACT_ATOMS: atom_id res chain seq x y z
N ILE A 1 -11.94 26.94 18.31
CA ILE A 1 -10.49 27.10 18.54
C ILE A 1 -9.84 25.83 18.06
N THR A 2 -9.33 25.89 16.85
CA THR A 2 -8.76 24.76 16.12
C THR A 2 -7.27 24.71 16.42
N ARG A 3 -6.81 23.67 17.09
CA ARG A 3 -5.39 23.30 17.11
C ARG A 3 -5.22 22.02 16.32
N CYS A 4 -4.66 22.12 15.14
CA CYS A 4 -4.08 20.98 14.45
C CYS A 4 -2.79 20.59 15.17
N LEU A 5 -2.76 19.37 15.68
CA LEU A 5 -1.53 18.75 16.17
C LEU A 5 -1.01 17.82 15.09
N VAL A 6 0.19 18.14 14.66
CA VAL A 6 1.04 17.31 13.81
C VAL A 6 1.74 16.31 14.73
N GLY A 7 1.44 15.08 14.56
CA GLY A 7 2.04 13.91 15.18
C GLY A 7 1.29 12.71 14.65
N SER A 8 1.94 11.57 14.52
CA SER A 8 1.40 10.32 13.99
C SER A 8 0.17 9.77 14.76
N GLU A 9 -0.57 10.63 15.43
CA GLU A 9 -1.82 10.30 16.10
C GLU A 9 -2.94 11.11 15.46
N MET A 10 -3.75 10.39 14.69
CA MET A 10 -5.04 10.89 14.24
C MET A 10 -5.90 11.13 15.48
N CYS A 11 -6.07 12.40 15.89
CA CYS A 11 -7.00 12.74 16.95
C CYS A 11 -8.43 12.37 16.54
N ILE A 12 -8.84 11.14 16.85
CA ILE A 12 -10.25 10.80 17.02
C ILE A 12 -10.57 11.22 18.45
N ARG A 13 -11.13 12.40 18.61
CA ARG A 13 -11.72 12.81 19.86
C ARG A 13 -13.22 12.61 19.72
N ASP A 14 -13.75 11.48 20.22
CA ASP A 14 -14.93 11.52 21.06
C ASP A 14 -15.19 10.19 21.81
N SER A 15 -15.33 10.31 23.09
CA SER A 15 -16.22 9.67 24.09
C SER A 15 -16.42 8.16 24.17
N SER A 16 -15.47 7.31 23.76
CA SER A 16 -15.55 5.87 24.13
C SER A 16 -14.20 5.16 24.29
N HIS A 17 -13.18 5.88 24.80
CA HIS A 17 -11.82 5.34 24.93
C HIS A 17 -11.59 4.19 25.93
N ARG A 18 -12.64 3.66 26.59
CA ARG A 18 -12.48 2.52 27.52
C ARG A 18 -12.59 1.15 26.86
N GLY A 19 -12.91 1.07 25.57
CA GLY A 19 -13.08 -0.18 24.82
C GLY A 19 -11.98 -0.49 23.81
N LEU A 20 -11.10 0.46 23.48
CA LEU A 20 -10.11 0.31 22.41
C LEU A 20 -8.83 -0.46 22.80
N GLU A 21 -8.53 -0.58 24.10
CA GLU A 21 -7.34 -1.31 24.57
C GLU A 21 -7.54 -2.84 24.60
N LEU A 22 -8.76 -3.34 24.46
CA LEU A 22 -9.09 -4.77 24.48
C LEU A 22 -9.75 -5.26 23.18
N GLY A 23 -9.90 -4.41 22.16
CA GLY A 23 -10.49 -4.79 20.88
C GLY A 23 -9.54 -5.64 20.02
N SER A 24 -10.12 -6.54 19.20
CA SER A 24 -9.39 -7.24 18.15
C SER A 24 -8.65 -6.22 17.25
N PRO A 25 -7.38 -6.46 16.86
CA PRO A 25 -6.66 -5.58 15.95
C PRO A 25 -7.32 -5.48 14.56
N VAL A 26 -8.15 -6.46 14.23
CA VAL A 26 -8.96 -6.53 13.01
C VAL A 26 -10.42 -6.49 13.43
N ASP A 27 -11.19 -5.57 12.89
CA ASP A 27 -12.60 -5.34 13.21
C ASP A 27 -13.55 -5.71 12.07
N GLY A 28 -13.02 -6.02 10.88
CA GLY A 28 -13.81 -6.38 9.72
C GLY A 28 -13.06 -7.15 8.66
N ALA A 29 -13.81 -7.98 7.93
CA ALA A 29 -13.37 -8.62 6.69
C ALA A 29 -14.41 -8.37 5.61
N GLU A 30 -13.97 -8.02 4.41
CA GLU A 30 -14.84 -7.69 3.28
C GLU A 30 -14.41 -8.37 2.00
N GLU A 31 -15.36 -8.63 1.15
CA GLU A 31 -15.20 -9.24 -0.18
C GLU A 31 -15.83 -8.31 -1.21
N VAL A 32 -15.13 -8.00 -2.27
CA VAL A 32 -15.62 -7.21 -3.40
C VAL A 32 -15.40 -8.01 -4.68
N ASP A 33 -16.47 -8.54 -5.22
CA ASP A 33 -16.48 -9.30 -6.46
C ASP A 33 -16.42 -8.43 -7.71
N GLY A 34 -16.30 -9.08 -8.90
CA GLY A 34 -16.32 -8.38 -10.17
C GLY A 34 -15.11 -7.47 -10.37
N GLN A 35 -13.96 -7.90 -9.92
CA GLN A 35 -12.69 -7.23 -10.15
C GLN A 35 -11.98 -7.80 -11.37
N ALA A 36 -11.29 -6.94 -12.07
CA ALA A 36 -10.33 -7.31 -13.11
C ALA A 36 -8.98 -6.64 -12.84
N LEU A 37 -7.92 -7.29 -13.27
CA LEU A 37 -6.55 -6.84 -13.08
C LEU A 37 -5.91 -6.55 -14.44
N LEU A 38 -5.19 -5.45 -14.54
CA LEU A 38 -4.32 -5.12 -15.66
C LEU A 38 -2.89 -4.97 -15.14
N ALA A 39 -1.95 -5.55 -15.88
CA ALA A 39 -0.52 -5.44 -15.60
C ALA A 39 0.20 -4.94 -16.84
N LEU A 40 0.87 -3.80 -16.72
CA LEU A 40 1.78 -3.25 -17.70
C LEU A 40 3.20 -3.61 -17.25
N SER A 41 3.94 -4.32 -18.08
CA SER A 41 5.30 -4.75 -17.77
C SER A 41 6.31 -4.22 -18.80
N HIS A 42 7.59 -4.22 -18.39
CA HIS A 42 8.69 -3.73 -19.21
C HIS A 42 8.54 -2.27 -19.67
N ILE A 43 7.84 -1.44 -18.90
CA ILE A 43 7.72 0.00 -19.16
C ILE A 43 8.98 0.73 -18.66
N PRO A 44 9.42 1.82 -19.33
CA PRO A 44 10.58 2.59 -18.87
C PRO A 44 10.42 3.10 -17.45
N ASP A 45 11.50 3.08 -16.67
CA ASP A 45 11.52 3.68 -15.33
C ASP A 45 11.86 5.16 -15.41
N GLN A 46 10.84 6.00 -15.63
CA GLN A 46 11.00 7.45 -15.83
C GLN A 46 9.86 8.22 -15.16
N PRO A 47 10.14 9.42 -14.60
CA PRO A 47 9.11 10.30 -14.09
C PRO A 47 8.04 10.60 -15.14
N GLY A 48 6.77 10.54 -14.73
CA GLY A 48 5.62 10.89 -15.58
C GLY A 48 4.88 9.72 -16.22
N ILE A 49 5.43 8.53 -16.28
CA ILE A 49 4.76 7.37 -16.90
C ILE A 49 3.50 6.99 -16.12
N ALA A 50 3.60 6.84 -14.82
CA ALA A 50 2.43 6.57 -13.97
C ALA A 50 1.39 7.70 -14.08
N ALA A 51 1.82 8.97 -14.05
CA ALA A 51 0.92 10.11 -14.23
C ALA A 51 0.15 10.01 -15.54
N ARG A 52 0.83 9.78 -16.64
CA ARG A 52 0.24 9.67 -17.97
C ARG A 52 -0.81 8.54 -18.04
N LEU A 53 -0.45 7.34 -17.55
CA LEU A 53 -1.35 6.19 -17.54
C LEU A 53 -2.64 6.50 -16.76
N PHE A 54 -2.51 6.94 -15.51
CA PHE A 54 -3.67 7.13 -14.64
C PHE A 54 -4.49 8.38 -14.97
N GLU A 55 -3.90 9.41 -15.56
CA GLU A 55 -4.65 10.54 -16.14
C GLU A 55 -5.45 10.09 -17.37
N THR A 56 -4.87 9.28 -18.25
CA THR A 56 -5.58 8.78 -19.43
C THR A 56 -6.75 7.87 -19.03
N LEU A 57 -6.56 6.99 -18.05
CA LEU A 57 -7.64 6.17 -17.49
C LEU A 57 -8.73 7.02 -16.85
N SER A 58 -8.37 8.03 -16.06
CA SER A 58 -9.31 8.94 -15.43
C SER A 58 -10.12 9.76 -16.45
N ASN A 59 -9.46 10.26 -17.50
CA ASN A 59 -10.12 11.00 -18.57
C ASN A 59 -11.12 10.12 -19.36
N ALA A 60 -10.90 8.81 -19.38
CA ALA A 60 -11.84 7.83 -19.93
C ALA A 60 -12.96 7.45 -18.94
N GLY A 61 -13.00 8.05 -17.74
CA GLY A 61 -14.00 7.77 -16.72
C GLY A 61 -13.77 6.44 -15.96
N ILE A 62 -12.59 5.84 -16.09
CA ILE A 62 -12.27 4.58 -15.43
C ILE A 62 -11.80 4.84 -14.01
N ASN A 63 -12.48 4.22 -13.05
CA ASN A 63 -12.04 4.22 -11.66
C ASN A 63 -11.08 3.08 -11.39
N VAL A 64 -9.93 3.39 -10.79
CA VAL A 64 -8.89 2.42 -10.43
C VAL A 64 -8.90 2.25 -8.91
N ASP A 65 -8.96 1.00 -8.43
CA ASP A 65 -9.08 0.72 -6.99
C ASP A 65 -7.71 0.49 -6.32
N LEU A 66 -7.00 -0.56 -6.74
CA LEU A 66 -5.65 -0.84 -6.23
C LEU A 66 -4.62 -0.51 -7.31
N ILE A 67 -3.58 0.21 -6.94
CA ILE A 67 -2.44 0.50 -7.81
C ILE A 67 -1.19 0.01 -7.13
N ILE A 68 -0.43 -0.82 -7.82
CA ILE A 68 0.87 -1.31 -7.40
C ILE A 68 1.88 -1.02 -8.50
N GLN A 69 2.97 -0.43 -8.13
CA GLN A 69 4.15 -0.31 -8.97
C GLN A 69 5.33 -0.96 -8.27
N ALA A 70 6.09 -1.76 -8.99
CA ALA A 70 7.32 -2.36 -8.50
C ALA A 70 8.44 -2.11 -9.53
N THR A 71 9.59 -1.67 -9.03
CA THR A 71 10.79 -1.49 -9.85
C THR A 71 11.53 -2.81 -9.95
N HIS A 72 11.97 -3.16 -11.15
CA HIS A 72 12.79 -4.33 -11.44
C HIS A 72 14.21 -3.95 -11.82
N GLN A 73 15.12 -4.95 -11.80
CA GLN A 73 16.47 -4.76 -12.30
C GLN A 73 16.44 -4.33 -13.79
N GLY A 74 17.25 -3.36 -14.17
CA GLY A 74 17.44 -2.96 -15.56
C GLY A 74 16.61 -1.79 -16.05
N SER A 75 16.25 -0.84 -15.17
CA SER A 75 15.56 0.42 -15.55
C SER A 75 14.16 0.21 -16.15
N SER A 76 13.48 -0.86 -15.79
CA SER A 76 12.09 -1.11 -16.17
C SER A 76 11.19 -1.23 -14.94
N ASN A 77 9.96 -0.76 -15.08
CA ASN A 77 8.90 -0.85 -14.08
C ASN A 77 7.77 -1.74 -14.55
N ASP A 78 7.07 -2.30 -13.58
CA ASP A 78 5.77 -2.91 -13.80
C ASP A 78 4.72 -2.13 -13.00
N ILE A 79 3.61 -1.82 -13.66
CA ILE A 79 2.44 -1.19 -13.02
C ILE A 79 1.28 -2.16 -13.14
N THR A 80 0.75 -2.55 -11.99
CA THR A 80 -0.42 -3.42 -11.89
C THR A 80 -1.54 -2.67 -11.17
N PHE A 81 -2.75 -2.75 -11.69
CA PHE A 81 -3.89 -2.10 -11.07
C PHE A 81 -5.18 -2.89 -11.28
N THR A 82 -6.18 -2.64 -10.43
CA THR A 82 -7.50 -3.25 -10.54
C THR A 82 -8.55 -2.24 -10.95
N VAL A 83 -9.51 -2.72 -11.73
CA VAL A 83 -10.70 -1.99 -12.15
C VAL A 83 -11.94 -2.86 -11.94
N ALA A 84 -13.13 -2.28 -12.01
CA ALA A 84 -14.35 -3.07 -12.13
C ALA A 84 -14.28 -3.92 -13.43
N GLU A 85 -14.74 -5.16 -13.36
CA GLU A 85 -14.68 -6.07 -14.52
C GLU A 85 -15.47 -5.52 -15.72
N THR A 86 -16.49 -4.71 -15.46
CA THR A 86 -17.26 -3.99 -16.50
C THR A 86 -16.44 -3.01 -17.31
N ASP A 87 -15.38 -2.44 -16.70
CA ASP A 87 -14.56 -1.41 -17.33
C ASP A 87 -13.30 -2.00 -17.99
N LEU A 88 -13.08 -3.32 -17.86
CA LEU A 88 -11.84 -3.96 -18.31
C LEU A 88 -11.52 -3.73 -19.78
N ASP A 89 -12.50 -3.87 -20.67
CA ASP A 89 -12.23 -3.76 -22.10
C ASP A 89 -11.83 -2.33 -22.48
N LEU A 90 -12.47 -1.33 -21.88
CA LEU A 90 -12.09 0.07 -22.05
C LEU A 90 -10.71 0.37 -21.42
N ALA A 91 -10.48 -0.12 -20.20
CA ALA A 91 -9.20 0.03 -19.52
C ALA A 91 -8.05 -0.59 -20.32
N ARG A 92 -8.28 -1.76 -20.90
CA ARG A 92 -7.32 -2.43 -21.78
C ARG A 92 -7.00 -1.60 -23.03
N GLN A 93 -8.02 -1.06 -23.70
CA GLN A 93 -7.83 -0.21 -24.88
C GLN A 93 -7.03 1.05 -24.53
N VAL A 94 -7.38 1.72 -23.45
CA VAL A 94 -6.71 2.93 -22.96
C VAL A 94 -5.26 2.64 -22.59
N SER A 95 -5.02 1.57 -21.83
CA SER A 95 -3.65 1.17 -21.43
C SER A 95 -2.79 0.79 -22.63
N GLN A 96 -3.38 0.10 -23.62
CA GLN A 96 -2.66 -0.24 -24.86
C GLN A 96 -2.23 0.99 -25.63
N SER A 97 -3.06 2.02 -25.71
CA SER A 97 -2.68 3.27 -26.40
C SER A 97 -1.50 3.97 -25.74
N VAL A 98 -1.36 3.84 -24.43
CA VAL A 98 -0.18 4.37 -23.70
C VAL A 98 1.06 3.52 -24.00
N LEU A 99 0.91 2.18 -24.04
CA LEU A 99 2.03 1.27 -24.36
C LEU A 99 2.49 1.37 -25.81
N ASP A 100 1.62 1.68 -26.76
CA ASP A 100 1.97 1.86 -28.18
C ASP A 100 3.01 2.98 -28.36
N GLU A 101 3.08 3.92 -27.42
CA GLU A 101 4.06 5.01 -27.42
C GLU A 101 5.28 4.73 -26.53
N LEU A 102 5.09 4.01 -25.42
CA LEU A 102 6.14 3.77 -24.43
C LEU A 102 6.89 2.45 -24.65
N GLY A 103 6.29 1.51 -25.36
CA GLY A 103 6.69 0.11 -25.36
C GLY A 103 6.22 -0.63 -24.11
N GLY A 104 6.50 -1.94 -24.04
CA GLY A 104 6.08 -2.81 -22.96
C GLY A 104 5.01 -3.80 -23.37
N GLU A 105 4.50 -4.53 -22.38
CA GLU A 105 3.51 -5.59 -22.58
C GLU A 105 2.30 -5.37 -21.66
N LEU A 106 1.11 -5.73 -22.13
CA LEU A 106 -0.13 -5.64 -21.38
C LEU A 106 -0.71 -7.04 -21.14
N ALA A 107 -0.85 -7.40 -19.88
CA ALA A 107 -1.64 -8.54 -19.45
C ALA A 107 -2.93 -8.09 -18.76
N ALA A 108 -3.99 -8.91 -18.87
CA ALA A 108 -5.26 -8.63 -18.21
C ALA A 108 -5.90 -9.95 -17.76
N GLU A 109 -6.46 -9.96 -16.55
CA GLU A 109 -7.15 -11.11 -15.94
C GLU A 109 -8.54 -10.70 -15.45
N ARG A 110 -9.54 -11.55 -15.69
CA ARG A 110 -10.93 -11.40 -15.26
C ARG A 110 -11.28 -12.41 -14.16
N GLY A 111 -12.46 -12.26 -13.60
CA GLY A 111 -12.99 -13.22 -12.63
C GLY A 111 -12.22 -13.19 -11.31
N LEU A 112 -11.92 -12.00 -10.84
CA LEU A 112 -11.18 -11.77 -9.62
C LEU A 112 -12.08 -11.16 -8.53
N THR A 113 -11.66 -11.40 -7.28
CA THR A 113 -12.29 -10.86 -6.09
C THR A 113 -11.22 -10.21 -5.23
N LYS A 114 -11.50 -9.00 -4.75
CA LYS A 114 -10.70 -8.34 -3.73
C LYS A 114 -11.20 -8.77 -2.36
N LEU A 115 -10.34 -9.37 -1.56
CA LEU A 115 -10.54 -9.71 -0.17
C LEU A 115 -9.71 -8.80 0.72
N SER A 116 -10.30 -8.24 1.77
CA SER A 116 -9.60 -7.33 2.65
C SER A 116 -9.95 -7.58 4.11
N ILE A 117 -8.97 -7.38 4.98
CA ILE A 117 -9.19 -7.17 6.42
C ILE A 117 -8.95 -5.71 6.76
N ARG A 118 -9.72 -5.19 7.72
CA ARG A 118 -9.59 -3.82 8.20
C ARG A 118 -9.54 -3.77 9.72
N GLY A 119 -8.91 -2.72 10.27
CA GLY A 119 -8.86 -2.47 11.69
C GLY A 119 -7.79 -1.45 12.05
N ALA A 120 -8.07 -0.60 13.03
CA ALA A 120 -7.12 0.40 13.52
C ALA A 120 -5.87 -0.22 14.16
N GLY A 121 -5.92 -1.52 14.51
CA GLY A 121 -4.80 -2.23 15.12
C GLY A 121 -3.88 -2.96 14.14
N ILE A 122 -4.02 -2.75 12.82
CA ILE A 122 -3.19 -3.42 11.82
C ILE A 122 -1.79 -2.82 11.77
N MET A 123 -1.70 -1.48 11.80
CA MET A 123 -0.43 -0.77 11.74
C MET A 123 0.47 -1.08 12.93
N GLY A 124 1.75 -1.31 12.67
CA GLY A 124 2.77 -1.53 13.70
C GLY A 124 2.65 -2.85 14.46
N ARG A 125 1.72 -3.74 14.09
CA ARG A 125 1.58 -5.06 14.71
C ARG A 125 2.11 -6.17 13.80
N PRO A 126 3.25 -6.78 14.16
CA PRO A 126 3.75 -7.96 13.46
C PRO A 126 2.71 -9.09 13.48
N GLY A 127 2.62 -9.84 12.39
CA GLY A 127 1.86 -11.07 12.32
C GLY A 127 0.43 -10.95 11.75
N ILE A 128 -0.16 -9.76 11.64
CA ILE A 128 -1.51 -9.60 11.07
C ILE A 128 -1.57 -10.08 9.61
N ALA A 129 -0.65 -9.61 8.77
CA ALA A 129 -0.56 -10.05 7.38
C ALA A 129 -0.21 -11.54 7.29
N ALA A 130 0.69 -12.03 8.14
CA ALA A 130 1.03 -13.45 8.21
C ALA A 130 -0.19 -14.33 8.51
N ASN A 131 -1.02 -13.94 9.49
CA ASN A 131 -2.24 -14.66 9.84
C ASN A 131 -3.25 -14.67 8.68
N LEU A 132 -3.46 -13.54 8.01
CA LEU A 132 -4.29 -13.46 6.80
C LEU A 132 -3.80 -14.44 5.73
N PHE A 133 -2.52 -14.37 5.37
CA PHE A 133 -1.98 -15.19 4.29
C PHE A 133 -1.89 -16.68 4.67
N ASN A 134 -1.66 -17.00 5.96
CA ASN A 134 -1.73 -18.37 6.45
C ASN A 134 -3.14 -18.96 6.33
N SER A 135 -4.17 -18.20 6.71
CA SER A 135 -5.57 -18.65 6.61
C SER A 135 -5.96 -18.98 5.15
N LEU A 136 -5.52 -18.15 4.19
CA LEU A 136 -5.76 -18.37 2.78
C LEU A 136 -4.94 -19.54 2.23
N SER A 137 -3.68 -19.65 2.63
CA SER A 137 -2.79 -20.76 2.25
C SER A 137 -3.31 -22.10 2.68
N GLN A 138 -3.82 -22.25 3.91
CA GLN A 138 -4.44 -23.49 4.41
C GLN A 138 -5.64 -23.92 3.57
N GLN A 139 -6.29 -23.00 2.90
CA GLN A 139 -7.36 -23.27 1.96
C GLN A 139 -6.89 -23.55 0.53
N GLY A 140 -5.57 -23.51 0.28
CA GLY A 140 -4.98 -23.69 -1.05
C GLY A 140 -5.23 -22.48 -1.97
N ILE A 141 -5.49 -21.29 -1.43
CA ILE A 141 -5.79 -20.09 -2.19
C ILE A 141 -4.49 -19.34 -2.50
N ASN A 142 -4.23 -19.12 -3.78
CA ASN A 142 -3.09 -18.33 -4.24
C ASN A 142 -3.47 -16.84 -4.37
N LEU A 143 -2.50 -15.97 -4.12
CA LEU A 143 -2.67 -14.52 -4.19
C LEU A 143 -2.17 -14.02 -5.54
N ARG A 144 -2.97 -13.17 -6.20
CA ARG A 144 -2.60 -12.47 -7.44
C ARG A 144 -1.86 -11.18 -7.14
N LEU A 145 -2.38 -10.44 -6.19
CA LEU A 145 -1.90 -9.13 -5.83
C LEU A 145 -2.06 -8.92 -4.34
N ILE A 146 -1.10 -8.25 -3.71
CA ILE A 146 -1.15 -7.83 -2.31
C ILE A 146 -0.96 -6.32 -2.25
N ALA A 147 -1.85 -5.66 -1.53
CA ALA A 147 -1.75 -4.24 -1.21
C ALA A 147 -2.04 -4.02 0.27
N THR A 148 -1.23 -3.24 0.94
CA THR A 148 -1.39 -2.95 2.36
C THR A 148 -1.45 -1.46 2.63
N SER A 149 -2.19 -1.09 3.67
CA SER A 149 -2.22 0.25 4.24
C SER A 149 -2.20 0.17 5.77
N GLU A 150 -2.20 1.31 6.44
CA GLU A 150 -2.17 1.38 7.90
C GLU A 150 -3.36 0.69 8.58
N VAL A 151 -4.51 0.68 7.92
CA VAL A 151 -5.77 0.18 8.48
C VAL A 151 -6.37 -0.98 7.70
N LYS A 152 -5.71 -1.43 6.62
CA LYS A 152 -6.27 -2.44 5.72
C LYS A 152 -5.18 -3.26 5.05
N VAL A 153 -5.38 -4.58 5.00
CA VAL A 153 -4.61 -5.48 4.14
C VAL A 153 -5.56 -6.08 3.13
N SER A 154 -5.26 -5.88 1.86
CA SER A 154 -6.05 -6.36 0.73
C SER A 154 -5.28 -7.34 -0.11
N CYS A 155 -5.94 -8.36 -0.62
CA CYS A 155 -5.38 -9.26 -1.62
C CYS A 155 -6.42 -9.53 -2.72
N VAL A 156 -5.93 -9.80 -3.91
CA VAL A 156 -6.74 -10.20 -5.05
C VAL A 156 -6.57 -11.70 -5.26
N ILE A 157 -7.68 -12.39 -5.39
CA ILE A 157 -7.77 -13.85 -5.55
C ILE A 157 -8.74 -14.20 -6.68
N ALA A 158 -8.72 -15.45 -7.12
CA ALA A 158 -9.71 -15.94 -8.08
C ALA A 158 -11.13 -15.90 -7.47
N SER A 159 -12.11 -15.39 -8.19
CA SER A 159 -13.50 -15.23 -7.70
C SER A 159 -14.14 -16.56 -7.30
N THR A 160 -13.73 -17.66 -7.92
CA THR A 160 -14.20 -19.02 -7.58
C THR A 160 -13.85 -19.42 -6.14
N THR A 161 -12.90 -18.73 -5.50
CA THR A 161 -12.47 -19.01 -4.13
C THR A 161 -12.92 -17.95 -3.12
N GLY A 162 -13.55 -16.87 -3.55
CA GLY A 162 -13.90 -15.70 -2.73
C GLY A 162 -14.64 -16.06 -1.44
N ARG A 163 -15.79 -16.72 -1.55
CA ARG A 163 -16.59 -17.13 -0.38
C ARG A 163 -15.81 -18.01 0.60
N LYS A 164 -15.00 -18.96 0.08
CA LYS A 164 -14.16 -19.84 0.90
C LYS A 164 -13.10 -19.02 1.62
N ALA A 165 -12.50 -18.06 0.92
CA ALA A 165 -11.49 -17.16 1.46
C ALA A 165 -12.06 -16.27 2.58
N LEU A 166 -13.23 -15.65 2.35
CA LEU A 166 -13.89 -14.79 3.33
C LEU A 166 -14.20 -15.55 4.64
N ASN A 167 -14.74 -16.77 4.54
CA ASN A 167 -15.02 -17.59 5.71
C ASN A 167 -13.73 -17.93 6.48
N ALA A 168 -12.69 -18.37 5.81
CA ALA A 168 -11.40 -18.69 6.44
C ALA A 168 -10.79 -17.48 7.17
N VAL A 169 -10.92 -16.30 6.59
CA VAL A 169 -10.42 -15.06 7.20
C VAL A 169 -11.25 -14.65 8.41
N ARG A 170 -12.59 -14.76 8.33
CA ARG A 170 -13.47 -14.49 9.46
C ARG A 170 -13.16 -15.39 10.65
N ASP A 171 -12.98 -16.68 10.39
CA ASP A 171 -12.61 -17.66 11.41
C ASP A 171 -11.23 -17.33 12.04
N ALA A 172 -10.25 -16.94 11.22
CA ALA A 172 -8.89 -16.66 11.68
C ALA A 172 -8.78 -15.41 12.54
N PHE A 173 -9.66 -14.43 12.34
CA PHE A 173 -9.66 -13.16 13.07
C PHE A 173 -10.81 -12.99 14.04
N ASP A 174 -11.69 -14.00 14.20
CA ASP A 174 -12.89 -13.96 15.03
C ASP A 174 -13.78 -12.74 14.71
N VAL A 175 -13.92 -12.47 13.41
CA VAL A 175 -14.74 -11.36 12.92
C VAL A 175 -16.12 -11.91 12.55
N ALA A 176 -17.11 -11.56 13.36
CA ALA A 176 -18.50 -11.91 13.09
C ALA A 176 -18.98 -11.34 11.73
N ASP A 177 -20.13 -11.82 11.26
CA ASP A 177 -20.81 -11.30 10.06
C ASP A 177 -21.15 -9.81 10.28
N THR A 178 -20.13 -8.97 10.21
CA THR A 178 -20.34 -7.53 10.22
C THR A 178 -21.04 -7.23 8.91
N GLN A 179 -22.35 -6.98 9.01
CA GLN A 179 -23.01 -6.17 7.99
C GLN A 179 -22.07 -5.01 7.71
N VAL A 180 -21.64 -4.88 6.48
CA VAL A 180 -20.93 -3.72 6.02
C VAL A 180 -21.69 -2.53 6.60
N LEU A 181 -21.14 -1.90 7.64
CA LEU A 181 -21.54 -0.54 7.95
C LEU A 181 -21.10 0.24 6.71
N VAL A 182 -21.98 0.28 5.73
CA VAL A 182 -21.93 1.31 4.71
C VAL A 182 -22.00 2.58 5.55
N ASN A 183 -20.83 3.13 5.86
CA ASN A 183 -20.79 4.50 6.32
C ASN A 183 -21.69 5.24 5.34
N PRO A 184 -22.74 5.94 5.81
CA PRO A 184 -23.61 6.66 4.90
C PRO A 184 -22.69 7.45 3.99
N PRO A 185 -22.94 7.51 2.68
CA PRO A 185 -22.09 8.25 1.78
C PRO A 185 -21.97 9.65 2.37
N LEU A 186 -20.79 9.97 2.88
CA LEU A 186 -20.46 11.34 3.24
C LEU A 186 -20.71 12.10 1.96
N ASN A 187 -21.57 13.12 2.01
CA ASN A 187 -21.91 13.92 0.84
C ASN A 187 -20.60 14.26 0.12
N PRO A 188 -20.38 13.83 -1.12
CA PRO A 188 -19.14 14.06 -1.83
C PRO A 188 -18.77 15.55 -1.88
N ASP A 189 -19.78 16.43 -1.81
CA ASP A 189 -19.64 17.88 -1.90
C ASP A 189 -19.07 18.56 -0.64
N ASP A 190 -19.03 17.88 0.51
CA ASP A 190 -18.65 18.50 1.79
C ASP A 190 -17.22 18.14 2.26
N GLN A 191 -16.49 17.28 1.58
CA GLN A 191 -15.17 16.89 2.03
C GLN A 191 -14.10 17.04 0.94
N PRO A 192 -12.97 17.70 1.23
CA PRO A 192 -11.88 17.78 0.28
C PRO A 192 -11.36 16.36 -0.04
N GLU A 193 -11.10 16.14 -1.32
CA GLU A 193 -10.57 14.89 -1.89
C GLU A 193 -9.34 14.40 -1.09
N VAL A 194 -8.41 15.30 -0.84
CA VAL A 194 -7.21 15.08 -0.01
C VAL A 194 -7.21 16.12 1.13
N ARG A 195 -6.97 15.64 2.35
CA ARG A 195 -6.96 16.47 3.56
C ARG A 195 -5.57 16.82 4.06
N GLY A 196 -4.59 16.02 3.64
CA GLY A 196 -3.21 16.20 4.07
C GLY A 196 -2.24 15.34 3.30
N VAL A 197 -0.97 15.69 3.42
CA VAL A 197 0.15 14.94 2.87
C VAL A 197 1.11 14.63 4.01
N ALA A 198 1.51 13.37 4.14
CA ALA A 198 2.44 12.88 5.14
C ALA A 198 3.75 12.43 4.50
N LEU A 199 4.84 12.53 5.25
CA LEU A 199 6.17 12.09 4.86
C LEU A 199 6.77 11.18 5.94
N ASP A 200 7.14 9.95 5.55
CA ASP A 200 7.91 9.01 6.37
C ASP A 200 9.31 8.83 5.76
N ARG A 201 10.36 8.93 6.57
CA ARG A 201 11.77 8.92 6.10
C ARG A 201 12.60 7.78 6.64
N ASP A 202 12.25 7.19 7.76
CA ASP A 202 13.04 6.15 8.42
C ASP A 202 12.69 4.75 7.90
N GLN A 203 12.65 4.61 6.59
CA GLN A 203 12.21 3.38 5.93
C GLN A 203 13.24 2.86 4.94
N VAL A 204 13.20 1.55 4.72
CA VAL A 204 13.96 0.86 3.70
C VAL A 204 13.03 -0.10 2.95
N GLN A 205 13.23 -0.20 1.66
CA GLN A 205 12.59 -1.21 0.84
C GLN A 205 13.50 -2.44 0.75
N LEU A 206 12.93 -3.61 0.94
CA LEU A 206 13.57 -4.91 0.69
C LEU A 206 12.78 -5.65 -0.37
N SER A 207 13.45 -6.30 -1.29
CA SER A 207 12.80 -7.13 -2.31
C SER A 207 13.32 -8.56 -2.23
N VAL A 208 12.41 -9.50 -2.09
CA VAL A 208 12.71 -10.95 -2.20
C VAL A 208 12.38 -11.37 -3.62
N ARG A 209 13.41 -11.77 -4.35
CA ARG A 209 13.34 -12.13 -5.76
C ARG A 209 13.24 -13.64 -5.95
N HIS A 210 12.64 -14.05 -7.08
CA HIS A 210 12.55 -15.45 -7.51
C HIS A 210 11.93 -16.40 -6.48
N ILE A 211 10.87 -15.94 -5.80
CA ILE A 211 10.13 -16.78 -4.86
C ILE A 211 9.11 -17.67 -5.58
N PRO A 212 8.82 -18.88 -5.08
CA PRO A 212 7.81 -19.75 -5.67
C PRO A 212 6.43 -19.12 -5.69
N ASP A 213 5.75 -19.09 -6.85
CA ASP A 213 4.35 -18.63 -6.95
C ASP A 213 3.38 -19.75 -6.56
N ARG A 214 3.18 -19.92 -5.27
CA ARG A 214 2.26 -20.93 -4.72
C ARG A 214 1.65 -20.47 -3.39
N PRO A 215 0.48 -21.02 -3.02
CA PRO A 215 -0.11 -20.76 -1.71
C PRO A 215 0.90 -21.02 -0.58
N GLY A 216 1.01 -20.08 0.35
CA GLY A 216 1.89 -20.15 1.51
C GLY A 216 3.22 -19.42 1.38
N THR A 217 3.68 -19.02 0.20
CA THR A 217 4.95 -18.28 0.05
C THR A 217 4.93 -16.93 0.76
N ALA A 218 3.92 -16.09 0.49
CA ALA A 218 3.76 -14.81 1.17
C ALA A 218 3.55 -15.00 2.69
N ALA A 219 2.80 -16.03 3.08
CA ALA A 219 2.59 -16.38 4.48
C ALA A 219 3.91 -16.70 5.19
N ALA A 220 4.77 -17.55 4.58
CA ALA A 220 6.05 -17.94 5.15
C ALA A 220 6.98 -16.73 5.34
N LEU A 221 7.06 -15.83 4.34
CA LEU A 221 7.85 -14.60 4.44
C LEU A 221 7.36 -13.69 5.57
N CYS A 222 6.05 -13.43 5.61
CA CYS A 222 5.46 -12.57 6.64
C CYS A 222 5.58 -13.19 8.04
N SER A 223 5.46 -14.53 8.17
CA SER A 223 5.65 -15.22 9.45
C SER A 223 7.10 -15.13 9.92
N ALA A 224 8.09 -15.35 9.06
CA ALA A 224 9.50 -15.24 9.41
C ALA A 224 9.85 -13.84 9.94
N LEU A 225 9.30 -12.78 9.34
CA LEU A 225 9.49 -11.41 9.81
C LEU A 225 8.73 -11.16 11.14
N ALA A 226 7.50 -11.62 11.24
CA ALA A 226 6.67 -11.45 12.44
C ALA A 226 7.24 -12.18 13.66
N ASP A 227 7.76 -13.40 13.51
CA ASP A 227 8.40 -14.18 14.58
C ASP A 227 9.64 -13.48 15.14
N ASN A 228 10.24 -12.60 14.35
CA ASN A 228 11.34 -11.72 14.77
C ASN A 228 10.86 -10.32 15.19
N SER A 229 9.55 -10.13 15.44
CA SER A 229 8.93 -8.85 15.84
C SER A 229 9.22 -7.71 14.88
N ILE A 230 9.28 -8.00 13.57
CA ILE A 230 9.44 -7.00 12.50
C ILE A 230 8.07 -6.67 11.95
N SER A 231 7.72 -5.38 12.02
CA SER A 231 6.49 -4.87 11.42
C SER A 231 6.73 -4.48 9.97
N LEU A 232 5.74 -4.75 9.13
CA LEU A 232 5.75 -4.35 7.72
C LEU A 232 4.80 -3.18 7.51
N ASP A 233 5.31 -2.10 6.94
CA ASP A 233 4.51 -0.91 6.62
C ASP A 233 3.82 -1.02 5.27
N ALA A 234 4.45 -1.73 4.33
CA ALA A 234 3.82 -2.10 3.07
C ALA A 234 4.36 -3.44 2.57
N ILE A 235 3.47 -4.17 1.88
CA ILE A 235 3.78 -5.41 1.18
C ILE A 235 3.26 -5.25 -0.24
N VAL A 236 4.12 -5.45 -1.21
CA VAL A 236 3.78 -5.36 -2.63
C VAL A 236 4.25 -6.62 -3.33
N GLN A 237 3.33 -7.29 -4.01
CA GLN A 237 3.65 -8.44 -4.85
C GLN A 237 3.42 -8.06 -6.31
N SER A 238 4.44 -8.23 -7.14
CA SER A 238 4.35 -8.02 -8.59
C SER A 238 3.55 -9.15 -9.24
N GLU A 239 2.74 -8.83 -10.24
CA GLU A 239 2.03 -9.82 -11.07
C GLU A 239 2.96 -10.52 -12.05
N ARG A 240 4.09 -9.90 -12.36
CA ARG A 240 5.06 -10.48 -13.30
C ARG A 240 5.61 -11.80 -12.78
N GLN A 241 5.43 -12.84 -13.57
CA GLN A 241 6.15 -14.10 -13.40
C GLN A 241 7.46 -14.07 -14.19
N HIS A 242 8.53 -14.54 -13.57
CA HIS A 242 9.76 -14.85 -14.28
C HIS A 242 9.57 -16.05 -15.20
N HIS A 243 10.50 -16.28 -16.12
CA HIS A 243 10.45 -17.43 -17.04
C HIS A 243 10.38 -18.78 -16.34
N ASP A 244 10.84 -18.86 -15.11
CA ASP A 244 10.80 -20.07 -14.26
C ASP A 244 9.49 -20.19 -13.45
N GLY A 245 8.55 -19.25 -13.63
CA GLY A 245 7.29 -19.22 -12.90
C GLY A 245 7.39 -18.63 -11.49
N SER A 246 8.55 -18.11 -11.09
CA SER A 246 8.73 -17.41 -9.81
C SER A 246 8.20 -15.97 -9.86
N ARG A 247 8.03 -15.35 -8.70
CA ARG A 247 7.62 -13.96 -8.53
C ARG A 247 8.53 -13.21 -7.56
N ASP A 248 8.29 -11.91 -7.44
CA ASP A 248 8.98 -11.04 -6.49
C ASP A 248 7.98 -10.48 -5.48
N ILE A 249 8.43 -10.32 -4.22
CA ILE A 249 7.70 -9.59 -3.17
C ILE A 249 8.62 -8.52 -2.60
N SER A 250 8.10 -7.31 -2.53
CA SER A 250 8.78 -6.17 -1.89
C SER A 250 8.10 -5.80 -0.59
N PHE A 251 8.90 -5.43 0.40
CA PHE A 251 8.46 -4.98 1.71
C PHE A 251 9.03 -3.60 2.00
N ILE A 252 8.25 -2.79 2.72
CA ILE A 252 8.75 -1.57 3.36
C ILE A 252 8.74 -1.82 4.86
N LEU A 253 9.85 -1.55 5.49
CA LEU A 253 10.03 -1.67 6.93
C LEU A 253 10.93 -0.56 7.46
N ARG A 254 11.03 -0.44 8.79
CA ARG A 254 11.90 0.55 9.41
C ARG A 254 13.38 0.23 9.15
N LYS A 255 14.20 1.25 8.95
CA LYS A 255 15.66 1.07 8.75
C LYS A 255 16.31 0.26 9.86
N ASP A 256 15.90 0.47 11.11
CA ASP A 256 16.45 -0.24 12.27
C ASP A 256 16.19 -1.76 12.23
N ASP A 257 15.15 -2.18 11.52
CA ASP A 257 14.78 -3.59 11.41
C ASP A 257 15.50 -4.30 10.25
N ARG A 258 16.22 -3.56 9.40
CA ARG A 258 16.86 -4.07 8.20
C ARG A 258 17.74 -5.30 8.46
N SER A 259 18.70 -5.19 9.38
CA SER A 259 19.63 -6.30 9.68
C SER A 259 18.93 -7.51 10.30
N ARG A 260 17.87 -7.27 11.08
CA ARG A 260 17.06 -8.34 11.65
C ARG A 260 16.25 -9.07 10.58
N ALA A 261 15.77 -8.33 9.58
CA ALA A 261 15.05 -8.91 8.44
C ALA A 261 15.93 -9.86 7.64
N ASP A 262 17.21 -9.52 7.40
CA ASP A 262 18.16 -10.42 6.75
C ASP A 262 18.31 -11.75 7.48
N VAL A 263 18.53 -11.67 8.79
CA VAL A 263 18.68 -12.86 9.62
C VAL A 263 17.41 -13.70 9.63
N ALA A 264 16.24 -13.05 9.69
CA ALA A 264 14.95 -13.72 9.71
C ALA A 264 14.63 -14.42 8.39
N LEU A 265 14.98 -13.83 7.25
CA LEU A 265 14.65 -14.36 5.93
C LEU A 265 15.66 -15.39 5.42
N ALA A 266 16.93 -15.33 5.84
CA ALA A 266 17.99 -16.20 5.32
C ALA A 266 17.67 -17.72 5.39
N PRO A 267 17.11 -18.27 6.48
CA PRO A 267 16.78 -19.70 6.53
C PRO A 267 15.66 -20.11 5.55
N LEU A 268 14.75 -19.18 5.26
CA LEU A 268 13.65 -19.41 4.33
C LEU A 268 14.14 -19.35 2.88
N LEU A 269 14.96 -18.35 2.54
CA LEU A 269 15.52 -18.18 1.21
C LEU A 269 16.42 -19.37 0.82
N ALA A 270 17.14 -19.95 1.76
CA ALA A 270 17.95 -21.14 1.53
C ALA A 270 17.12 -22.36 1.09
N GLN A 271 15.81 -22.37 1.33
CA GLN A 271 14.90 -23.44 0.92
C GLN A 271 14.35 -23.26 -0.51
N TRP A 272 14.51 -22.07 -1.08
CA TRP A 272 13.98 -21.73 -2.40
C TRP A 272 15.13 -21.51 -3.40
N PRO A 273 15.39 -22.47 -4.30
CA PRO A 273 16.45 -22.32 -5.28
C PRO A 273 16.27 -21.07 -6.14
N GLY A 274 17.31 -20.25 -6.22
CA GLY A 274 17.28 -19.00 -6.98
C GLY A 274 16.73 -17.79 -6.23
N ALA A 275 16.07 -18.00 -5.08
CA ALA A 275 15.58 -16.86 -4.29
C ALA A 275 16.74 -16.05 -3.69
N SER A 276 16.61 -14.73 -3.73
CA SER A 276 17.60 -13.81 -3.17
C SER A 276 16.91 -12.63 -2.51
N LEU A 277 17.57 -12.07 -1.51
CA LEU A 277 17.20 -10.79 -0.93
C LEU A 277 18.01 -9.70 -1.58
N GLU A 278 17.33 -8.71 -2.13
CA GLU A 278 17.92 -7.54 -2.74
C GLU A 278 17.70 -6.33 -1.83
N ASP A 279 18.80 -5.63 -1.56
CA ASP A 279 18.76 -4.39 -0.81
C ASP A 279 18.21 -3.28 -1.67
N GLY A 280 17.18 -2.63 -1.15
CA GLY A 280 16.75 -1.35 -1.65
C GLY A 280 17.58 -0.22 -1.06
N GLU A 281 17.56 0.90 -1.75
CA GLU A 281 18.12 2.15 -1.24
C GLU A 281 17.27 2.70 -0.07
N ALA A 282 17.85 3.65 0.66
CA ALA A 282 17.09 4.43 1.64
C ALA A 282 15.99 5.22 0.92
N ILE A 283 14.79 5.12 1.43
CA ILE A 283 13.59 5.66 0.81
C ILE A 283 12.87 6.67 1.71
N ALA A 284 12.09 7.53 1.06
CA ALA A 284 11.06 8.31 1.70
C ALA A 284 9.69 7.93 1.12
N ARG A 285 8.68 7.83 1.96
CA ARG A 285 7.30 7.57 1.57
C ARG A 285 6.47 8.83 1.73
N VAL A 286 5.98 9.36 0.63
CA VAL A 286 5.05 10.50 0.61
C VAL A 286 3.64 9.96 0.38
N SER A 287 2.69 10.42 1.17
CA SER A 287 1.33 9.90 1.16
C SER A 287 0.32 11.04 1.13
N ALA A 288 -0.56 11.04 0.15
CA ALA A 288 -1.77 11.84 0.14
C ALA A 288 -2.87 11.09 0.91
N VAL A 289 -3.54 11.76 1.84
CA VAL A 289 -4.55 11.17 2.71
C VAL A 289 -5.86 11.95 2.61
N GLY A 290 -6.96 11.24 2.35
CA GLY A 290 -8.29 11.86 2.26
C GLY A 290 -9.40 10.82 2.03
N ALA A 291 -10.59 11.10 2.55
CA ALA A 291 -11.73 10.20 2.40
C ALA A 291 -12.36 10.23 0.99
N GLY A 292 -12.10 11.28 0.21
CA GLY A 292 -12.64 11.45 -1.14
C GLY A 292 -11.88 10.69 -2.23
N MET A 293 -10.77 10.06 -1.91
CA MET A 293 -9.91 9.39 -2.91
C MET A 293 -10.61 8.22 -3.63
N ARG A 294 -11.53 7.56 -2.94
CA ARG A 294 -12.30 6.43 -3.51
C ARG A 294 -13.35 6.88 -4.52
N THR A 295 -13.91 8.07 -4.35
CA THR A 295 -15.06 8.57 -5.12
C THR A 295 -14.67 9.56 -6.21
N THR A 296 -13.44 10.06 -6.19
CA THR A 296 -12.97 11.06 -7.15
C THR A 296 -11.91 10.45 -8.07
N PRO A 297 -12.29 10.08 -9.32
CA PRO A 297 -11.33 9.62 -10.30
C PRO A 297 -10.21 10.66 -10.53
N GLY A 298 -8.98 10.19 -10.68
CA GLY A 298 -7.84 11.06 -11.01
C GLY A 298 -7.04 11.57 -9.83
N THR A 299 -7.44 11.33 -8.56
CA THR A 299 -6.68 11.75 -7.38
C THR A 299 -5.24 11.21 -7.40
N ALA A 300 -5.05 9.93 -7.67
CA ALA A 300 -3.73 9.34 -7.80
C ALA A 300 -2.94 9.96 -8.96
N GLY A 301 -3.58 10.19 -10.12
CA GLY A 301 -2.97 10.86 -11.28
C GLY A 301 -2.44 12.25 -10.94
N ARG A 302 -3.19 13.06 -10.17
CA ARG A 302 -2.74 14.39 -9.70
C ARG A 302 -1.48 14.31 -8.84
N MET A 303 -1.42 13.34 -7.92
CA MET A 303 -0.22 13.13 -7.11
C MET A 303 0.97 12.75 -7.98
N PHE A 304 0.78 11.81 -8.92
CA PHE A 304 1.85 11.36 -9.80
C PHE A 304 2.31 12.47 -10.76
N ARG A 305 1.39 13.33 -11.23
CA ARG A 305 1.71 14.50 -12.03
C ARG A 305 2.57 15.50 -11.26
N ALA A 306 2.19 15.81 -10.03
CA ALA A 306 2.96 16.73 -9.19
C ALA A 306 4.41 16.26 -8.97
N LEU A 307 4.62 14.95 -8.76
CA LEU A 307 5.93 14.34 -8.65
C LEU A 307 6.70 14.40 -9.98
N ALA A 308 6.03 14.06 -11.08
CA ALA A 308 6.60 14.06 -12.42
C ALA A 308 7.09 15.45 -12.86
N ASP A 309 6.26 16.49 -12.65
CA ASP A 309 6.60 17.87 -13.01
C ASP A 309 7.80 18.40 -12.21
N ALA A 310 8.03 17.82 -11.03
CA ALA A 310 9.22 18.08 -10.22
C ALA A 310 10.44 17.22 -10.60
N GLY A 311 10.32 16.32 -11.57
CA GLY A 311 11.36 15.37 -11.98
C GLY A 311 11.65 14.29 -10.93
N ILE A 312 10.68 13.97 -10.04
CA ILE A 312 10.83 12.97 -9.01
C ILE A 312 10.29 11.63 -9.53
N ASN A 313 11.15 10.62 -9.52
CA ASN A 313 10.76 9.27 -9.90
C ASN A 313 10.06 8.54 -8.75
N ILE A 314 9.12 7.64 -9.09
CA ILE A 314 8.37 6.84 -8.14
C ILE A 314 8.89 5.40 -8.22
N GLY A 315 9.50 4.91 -7.13
CA GLY A 315 10.01 3.55 -7.05
C GLY A 315 8.94 2.51 -6.70
N LEU A 316 7.93 2.91 -5.91
CA LEU A 316 6.83 2.03 -5.52
C LEU A 316 5.56 2.87 -5.30
N ILE A 317 4.44 2.33 -5.75
CA ILE A 317 3.11 2.88 -5.48
C ILE A 317 2.33 1.86 -4.67
N ALA A 318 1.66 2.33 -3.62
CA ALA A 318 0.67 1.57 -2.87
C ALA A 318 -0.54 2.45 -2.60
N THR A 319 -1.73 1.95 -2.93
CA THR A 319 -2.98 2.69 -2.75
C THR A 319 -3.93 1.98 -1.81
N SER A 320 -4.76 2.75 -1.14
CA SER A 320 -5.91 2.29 -0.38
C SER A 320 -7.08 3.27 -0.56
N GLU A 321 -8.22 2.96 0.03
CA GLU A 321 -9.43 3.79 -0.09
C GLU A 321 -9.27 5.23 0.40
N ILE A 322 -8.35 5.46 1.33
CA ILE A 322 -8.13 6.76 1.98
C ILE A 322 -6.70 7.29 1.83
N ARG A 323 -5.83 6.57 1.13
CA ARG A 323 -4.41 6.93 1.03
C ARG A 323 -3.82 6.47 -0.29
N THR A 324 -3.08 7.36 -0.93
CA THR A 324 -2.14 7.03 -2.02
C THR A 324 -0.73 7.33 -1.54
N SER A 325 0.13 6.35 -1.55
CA SER A 325 1.52 6.44 -1.10
C SER A 325 2.47 6.21 -2.27
N CYS A 326 3.45 7.08 -2.40
CA CYS A 326 4.56 6.96 -3.34
C CYS A 326 5.88 6.86 -2.58
N VAL A 327 6.66 5.87 -2.92
CA VAL A 327 8.04 5.75 -2.47
C VAL A 327 8.94 6.49 -3.46
N VAL A 328 9.79 7.34 -2.93
CA VAL A 328 10.77 8.14 -3.69
C VAL A 328 12.14 7.98 -3.05
N ALA A 329 13.20 8.41 -3.75
CA ALA A 329 14.51 8.46 -3.14
C ALA A 329 14.48 9.33 -1.86
N GLU A 330 15.20 8.93 -0.81
CA GLU A 330 15.17 9.62 0.49
C GLU A 330 15.49 11.12 0.36
N ASN A 331 16.42 11.47 -0.51
CA ASN A 331 16.83 12.86 -0.75
C ASN A 331 15.73 13.71 -1.40
N ASP A 332 14.79 13.09 -2.10
CA ASP A 332 13.67 13.77 -2.74
C ASP A 332 12.44 13.92 -1.82
N GLY A 333 12.45 13.28 -0.64
CA GLY A 333 11.28 13.20 0.24
C GLY A 333 10.67 14.55 0.60
N ILE A 334 11.47 15.54 1.01
CA ILE A 334 10.98 16.88 1.37
C ILE A 334 10.42 17.60 0.14
N LYS A 335 11.12 17.53 -1.00
CA LYS A 335 10.65 18.13 -2.25
C LYS A 335 9.34 17.48 -2.70
N ALA A 336 9.25 16.15 -2.60
CA ALA A 336 8.05 15.39 -2.93
C ALA A 336 6.85 15.80 -2.04
N LEU A 337 7.05 15.93 -0.71
CA LEU A 337 6.03 16.44 0.20
C LEU A 337 5.50 17.80 -0.26
N GLN A 338 6.40 18.74 -0.56
CA GLN A 338 6.04 20.12 -0.94
C GLN A 338 5.24 20.17 -2.25
N VAL A 339 5.70 19.45 -3.29
CA VAL A 339 5.03 19.49 -4.59
C VAL A 339 3.69 18.76 -4.58
N VAL A 340 3.56 17.67 -3.85
CA VAL A 340 2.28 16.98 -3.67
C VAL A 340 1.30 17.84 -2.87
N HIS A 341 1.74 18.47 -1.78
CA HIS A 341 0.93 19.38 -0.99
C HIS A 341 0.40 20.56 -1.83
N ALA A 342 1.28 21.17 -2.63
CA ALA A 342 0.90 22.23 -3.56
C ALA A 342 -0.05 21.73 -4.66
N GLY A 343 0.20 20.53 -5.20
CA GLY A 343 -0.61 19.88 -6.24
C GLY A 343 -2.07 19.64 -5.83
N PHE A 344 -2.32 19.46 -4.52
CA PHE A 344 -3.68 19.36 -3.97
C PHE A 344 -4.25 20.68 -3.44
N GLY A 345 -3.54 21.79 -3.60
CA GLY A 345 -4.03 23.10 -3.16
C GLY A 345 -4.17 23.22 -1.64
N LEU A 346 -3.42 22.40 -0.88
CA LEU A 346 -3.48 22.40 0.59
C LEU A 346 -2.72 23.61 1.20
N GLY A 347 -2.29 24.58 0.39
CA GLY A 347 -1.46 25.69 0.78
C GLY A 347 -2.14 26.68 1.71
N GLY A 348 -1.69 26.68 2.96
CA GLY A 348 -1.58 27.85 3.82
C GLY A 348 -0.08 28.06 4.09
N SER A 349 0.32 29.25 4.50
CA SER A 349 1.72 29.68 4.59
C SER A 349 2.64 28.90 5.57
N ASP A 350 2.17 27.83 6.20
CA ASP A 350 2.91 27.12 7.26
C ASP A 350 3.00 25.62 6.99
N LEU A 351 4.07 25.22 6.30
CA LEU A 351 4.51 23.85 6.20
C LEU A 351 5.21 23.43 7.51
N HIS A 352 4.52 22.65 8.35
CA HIS A 352 5.17 22.02 9.49
C HIS A 352 5.68 20.63 9.09
N VAL A 353 7.00 20.48 8.98
CA VAL A 353 7.66 19.19 8.84
C VAL A 353 7.83 18.58 10.24
N ALA A 354 7.12 17.52 10.54
CA ALA A 354 7.34 16.77 11.76
C ALA A 354 8.66 15.99 11.64
N HIS A 355 9.67 16.37 12.41
CA HIS A 355 10.85 15.55 12.64
C HIS A 355 10.48 14.51 13.71
N GLY A 356 10.67 13.24 13.40
CA GLY A 356 10.54 12.16 14.37
C GLY A 356 11.50 12.34 15.55
N SER A 357 10.97 12.18 16.78
CA SER A 357 11.66 12.01 18.05
C SER A 357 12.70 13.06 18.47
N GLU A 358 12.25 14.18 19.02
CA GLU A 358 12.85 14.78 20.22
C GLU A 358 11.71 15.25 21.12
N LEU A 359 11.38 14.43 22.10
CA LEU A 359 10.61 14.92 23.26
C LEU A 359 11.50 15.92 23.99
N PRO A 360 11.03 17.16 24.29
CA PRO A 360 11.78 18.06 25.14
C PRO A 360 11.88 17.42 26.54
N MET A 361 13.10 17.19 26.98
CA MET A 361 13.38 16.89 28.37
C MET A 361 12.94 18.08 29.20
N ASP A 362 11.99 17.86 30.09
CA ASP A 362 11.57 18.83 31.11
C ASP A 362 12.75 19.22 32.01
N GLU A 363 13.38 20.34 31.69
CA GLU A 363 14.34 21.03 32.58
C GLU A 363 13.61 21.86 33.64
N ASN A 364 12.73 21.28 34.43
CA ASN A 364 12.21 21.98 35.62
C ASN A 364 11.80 21.00 36.74
N ALA A 365 12.77 20.20 37.17
CA ALA A 365 12.66 19.50 38.43
C ALA A 365 13.92 19.78 39.29
N ASN A 366 14.16 21.04 39.63
CA ASN A 366 14.98 21.39 40.76
C ASN A 366 14.73 22.85 41.16
N GLY A 367 14.12 23.02 42.30
CA GLY A 367 14.10 24.34 42.91
C GLY A 367 12.91 24.63 43.79
N SER A 368 12.76 23.97 44.91
CA SER A 368 12.26 24.61 46.13
C SER A 368 12.49 23.69 47.36
N GLN A 369 13.60 23.84 47.96
CA GLN A 369 13.78 23.67 49.42
C GLN A 369 14.40 24.97 49.91
N ALA A 370 13.62 25.76 50.57
CA ALA A 370 13.99 26.62 51.70
C ALA A 370 12.72 27.04 52.41
#